data_ea44f329caff58acf0e0f2562752c817
#
_entry.id   ea44f329caff58acf0e0f2562752c817
#
_cell.length_a   1.000
_cell.length_b   1.000
_cell.length_c   1.000
_cell.angle_alpha   90.00
_cell.angle_beta   90.00
_cell.angle_gamma   90.00
#
_symmetry.space_group_name_H-M   'P 1'
#
loop_
_entity.id
_entity.type
_entity.pdbx_description
1 polymer ?
#
loop_
_entity_poly.entity_id
_entity_poly.type
_entity_poly.pdbx_seq_one_letter_code
_entity_poly.pdbx_strand_id
1 'polypeptide(L)'
;MHVLTVTEPLDSESRQARAGVTALRTGLVTGAIHRVRGAEWAVGGDAATNMDYDAHSSDRLPWVIAFVIGLTMLIMGWVFRSVVIAVITALVNLLSAAAAFGVLVLVFQHTWAEGILGFHSTGAVINWIPLFTFAVLFGLSMDYHVFVLSHVREAAERGLSPRAAVREGIVRSAGTVTSAAVVMVSVFAIFASLHMVEMKELGLGLAVAVLVDAVVVRGIVLPSLLTLLGKRAFPKRPRTAAESPVSEPALAGVTGQ
;
A
#
# COMPACT_ATOMS: atom_id res chain seq x y z
N MET A 1 -40.04 20.22 7.11
CA MET A 1 -38.92 19.91 6.23
C MET A 1 -39.50 19.57 4.88
N HIS A 2 -39.14 20.27 3.82
CA HIS A 2 -39.56 19.96 2.45
C HIS A 2 -38.36 19.43 1.70
N VAL A 3 -38.55 18.33 0.98
CA VAL A 3 -37.50 17.71 0.13
C VAL A 3 -37.94 17.84 -1.32
N LEU A 4 -37.10 18.44 -2.14
CA LEU A 4 -37.28 18.49 -3.58
C LEU A 4 -36.27 17.50 -4.17
N THR A 5 -36.78 16.48 -4.84
CA THR A 5 -35.94 15.49 -5.51
C THR A 5 -35.78 15.86 -6.99
N VAL A 6 -34.55 16.07 -7.41
CA VAL A 6 -34.19 16.27 -8.83
C VAL A 6 -33.51 14.98 -9.29
N THR A 7 -34.15 14.29 -10.22
CA THR A 7 -33.59 13.05 -10.80
C THR A 7 -32.80 13.41 -12.04
N GLU A 8 -31.54 13.07 -12.06
CA GLU A 8 -30.64 13.23 -13.19
C GLU A 8 -30.22 11.82 -13.69
N PRO A 9 -30.35 11.51 -14.98
CA PRO A 9 -30.01 10.22 -15.55
C PRO A 9 -28.48 10.09 -15.80
N LEU A 10 -27.67 10.64 -14.90
CA LEU A 10 -26.22 10.67 -14.99
C LEU A 10 -25.62 9.84 -13.86
N ASP A 11 -24.47 9.24 -14.16
CA ASP A 11 -23.66 8.58 -13.12
C ASP A 11 -23.19 9.62 -12.09
N SER A 12 -23.34 9.31 -10.80
CA SER A 12 -23.01 10.21 -9.69
C SER A 12 -21.54 10.64 -9.66
N GLU A 13 -20.65 9.87 -10.29
CA GLU A 13 -19.22 10.16 -10.43
C GLU A 13 -18.91 11.03 -11.66
N SER A 14 -19.87 11.23 -12.58
CA SER A 14 -19.64 11.96 -13.80
C SER A 14 -19.34 13.44 -13.56
N ARG A 15 -18.52 14.04 -14.43
CA ARG A 15 -18.24 15.49 -14.41
C ARG A 15 -19.52 16.33 -14.56
N GLN A 16 -20.51 15.82 -15.28
CA GLN A 16 -21.76 16.50 -15.52
C GLN A 16 -22.61 16.54 -14.24
N ALA A 17 -22.72 15.42 -13.50
CA ALA A 17 -23.41 15.38 -12.22
C ALA A 17 -22.76 16.33 -11.19
N ARG A 18 -21.43 16.38 -11.13
CA ARG A 18 -20.68 17.32 -10.28
C ARG A 18 -20.96 18.79 -10.64
N ALA A 19 -21.01 19.10 -11.93
CA ALA A 19 -21.35 20.43 -12.42
C ALA A 19 -22.78 20.82 -12.04
N GLY A 20 -23.76 19.88 -12.15
CA GLY A 20 -25.12 20.05 -11.72
C GLY A 20 -25.25 20.37 -10.23
N VAL A 21 -24.59 19.60 -9.36
CA VAL A 21 -24.54 19.86 -7.91
C VAL A 21 -23.94 21.23 -7.60
N THR A 22 -22.87 21.61 -8.29
CA THR A 22 -22.25 22.92 -8.11
C THR A 22 -23.19 24.04 -8.50
N ALA A 23 -23.86 23.92 -9.66
CA ALA A 23 -24.84 24.91 -10.12
C ALA A 23 -26.05 25.05 -9.15
N LEU A 24 -26.50 23.91 -8.57
CA LEU A 24 -27.54 23.92 -7.55
C LEU A 24 -27.06 24.66 -6.27
N ARG A 25 -25.87 24.36 -5.77
CA ARG A 25 -25.33 24.94 -4.53
C ARG A 25 -25.03 26.43 -4.67
N THR A 26 -24.44 26.88 -5.77
CA THR A 26 -23.92 28.24 -5.92
C THR A 26 -24.91 29.20 -6.58
N GLY A 27 -25.83 28.71 -7.41
CA GLY A 27 -26.69 29.56 -8.22
C GLY A 27 -28.18 29.38 -7.94
N LEU A 28 -28.71 28.21 -8.31
CA LEU A 28 -30.17 28.03 -8.40
C LEU A 28 -30.86 28.08 -7.03
N VAL A 29 -30.36 27.31 -6.07
CA VAL A 29 -30.97 27.22 -4.72
C VAL A 29 -30.69 28.48 -3.95
N THR A 30 -29.49 29.01 -3.99
CA THR A 30 -29.11 30.27 -3.33
C THR A 30 -29.98 31.44 -3.84
N GLY A 31 -30.14 31.54 -5.18
CA GLY A 31 -30.95 32.59 -5.79
C GLY A 31 -32.47 32.50 -5.48
N ALA A 32 -32.99 31.27 -5.34
CA ALA A 32 -34.39 31.02 -5.06
C ALA A 32 -34.73 31.23 -3.57
N ILE A 33 -33.90 30.73 -2.66
CA ILE A 33 -34.22 30.68 -1.22
C ILE A 33 -33.74 31.93 -0.46
N HIS A 34 -32.78 32.67 -1.00
CA HIS A 34 -32.29 33.91 -0.36
C HIS A 34 -33.37 34.93 -0.01
N ARG A 35 -34.55 34.84 -0.67
CA ARG A 35 -35.73 35.71 -0.41
C ARG A 35 -36.58 35.25 0.78
N VAL A 36 -36.33 34.05 1.32
CA VAL A 36 -37.12 33.49 2.45
C VAL A 36 -36.31 33.63 3.73
N ARG A 37 -36.70 34.55 4.59
CA ARG A 37 -36.03 34.78 5.88
C ARG A 37 -36.10 33.54 6.78
N GLY A 38 -34.97 33.08 7.28
CA GLY A 38 -34.87 31.95 8.22
C GLY A 38 -34.95 30.57 7.57
N ALA A 39 -34.88 30.46 6.23
CA ALA A 39 -34.80 29.17 5.56
C ALA A 39 -33.36 28.68 5.55
N GLU A 40 -33.13 27.46 6.06
CA GLU A 40 -31.89 26.69 5.90
C GLU A 40 -32.10 25.69 4.79
N TRP A 41 -31.09 25.51 3.96
CA TRP A 41 -31.13 24.57 2.85
C TRP A 41 -29.82 23.81 2.70
N ALA A 42 -29.91 22.61 2.17
CA ALA A 42 -28.76 21.80 1.81
C ALA A 42 -29.03 21.03 0.52
N VAL A 43 -28.02 20.85 -0.29
CA VAL A 43 -28.08 19.99 -1.48
C VAL A 43 -27.34 18.70 -1.13
N GLY A 44 -28.09 17.59 -1.09
CA GLY A 44 -27.61 16.25 -0.80
C GLY A 44 -27.81 15.32 -2.01
N GLY A 45 -27.57 14.04 -1.83
CA GLY A 45 -27.62 12.99 -2.84
C GLY A 45 -26.23 12.45 -3.12
N ASP A 46 -26.15 11.34 -3.89
CA ASP A 46 -24.89 10.59 -4.09
C ASP A 46 -23.78 11.47 -4.68
N ALA A 47 -24.08 12.23 -5.75
CA ALA A 47 -23.09 13.12 -6.36
C ALA A 47 -22.62 14.23 -5.41
N ALA A 48 -23.51 14.78 -4.58
CA ALA A 48 -23.16 15.79 -3.59
C ALA A 48 -22.30 15.20 -2.46
N THR A 49 -22.65 14.00 -1.99
CA THR A 49 -21.90 13.27 -0.96
C THR A 49 -20.49 12.91 -1.44
N ASN A 50 -20.36 12.45 -2.68
CA ASN A 50 -19.07 12.15 -3.29
C ASN A 50 -18.20 13.41 -3.42
N MET A 51 -18.78 14.55 -3.82
CA MET A 51 -18.06 15.83 -3.87
C MET A 51 -17.58 16.30 -2.49
N ASP A 52 -18.43 16.17 -1.48
CA ASP A 52 -18.08 16.55 -0.11
C ASP A 52 -17.02 15.62 0.48
N TYR A 53 -17.11 14.32 0.18
CA TYR A 53 -16.07 13.35 0.51
C TYR A 53 -14.73 13.71 -0.13
N ASP A 54 -14.72 14.05 -1.43
CA ASP A 54 -13.51 14.46 -2.16
C ASP A 54 -12.84 15.67 -1.52
N ALA A 55 -13.64 16.69 -1.23
CA ALA A 55 -13.14 17.91 -0.62
C ALA A 55 -12.51 17.65 0.75
N HIS A 56 -13.17 16.85 1.60
CA HIS A 56 -12.64 16.51 2.92
C HIS A 56 -11.47 15.52 2.87
N SER A 57 -11.49 14.58 1.91
CA SER A 57 -10.44 13.58 1.76
C SER A 57 -9.15 14.18 1.23
N SER A 58 -9.22 15.06 0.23
CA SER A 58 -8.03 15.71 -0.33
C SER A 58 -7.24 16.52 0.70
N ASP A 59 -7.93 17.17 1.65
CA ASP A 59 -7.28 17.91 2.72
C ASP A 59 -6.61 16.99 3.77
N ARG A 60 -7.18 15.81 4.00
CA ARG A 60 -6.70 14.85 5.02
C ARG A 60 -5.75 13.82 4.48
N LEU A 61 -5.80 13.51 3.20
CA LEU A 61 -5.01 12.47 2.54
C LEU A 61 -3.49 12.63 2.76
N PRO A 62 -2.87 13.82 2.67
CA PRO A 62 -1.45 13.97 2.95
C PRO A 62 -1.08 13.58 4.38
N TRP A 63 -1.96 13.88 5.35
CA TRP A 63 -1.74 13.54 6.76
C TRP A 63 -1.84 12.03 7.00
N VAL A 64 -2.78 11.35 6.35
CA VAL A 64 -2.91 9.88 6.43
C VAL A 64 -1.68 9.22 5.81
N ILE A 65 -1.24 9.67 4.64
CA ILE A 65 -0.04 9.16 3.99
C ILE A 65 1.20 9.38 4.88
N ALA A 66 1.37 10.59 5.40
CA ALA A 66 2.47 10.91 6.31
C ALA A 66 2.45 10.05 7.57
N PHE A 67 1.27 9.82 8.15
CA PHE A 67 1.11 8.95 9.32
C PHE A 67 1.49 7.50 9.02
N VAL A 68 1.01 6.93 7.92
CA VAL A 68 1.29 5.54 7.53
C VAL A 68 2.78 5.36 7.23
N ILE A 69 3.39 6.30 6.49
CA ILE A 69 4.83 6.28 6.21
C ILE A 69 5.63 6.44 7.51
N GLY A 70 5.27 7.39 8.36
CA GLY A 70 5.91 7.63 9.64
C GLY A 70 5.84 6.42 10.57
N LEU A 71 4.67 5.78 10.66
CA LEU A 71 4.46 4.57 11.44
C LEU A 71 5.31 3.41 10.90
N THR A 72 5.34 3.23 9.58
CA THR A 72 6.17 2.20 8.93
C THR A 72 7.65 2.44 9.22
N MET A 73 8.12 3.68 9.08
CA MET A 73 9.50 4.04 9.40
C MET A 73 9.84 3.83 10.88
N LEU A 74 8.93 4.16 11.78
CA LEU A 74 9.10 3.97 13.21
C LEU A 74 9.22 2.49 13.56
N ILE A 75 8.30 1.66 13.07
CA ILE A 75 8.31 0.22 13.36
C ILE A 75 9.55 -0.43 12.74
N MET A 76 9.86 -0.16 11.47
CA MET A 76 11.04 -0.73 10.81
C MET A 76 12.35 -0.23 11.45
N GLY A 77 12.42 1.05 11.78
CA GLY A 77 13.55 1.62 12.49
C GLY A 77 13.78 0.98 13.87
N TRP A 78 12.70 0.73 14.60
CA TRP A 78 12.76 0.09 15.92
C TRP A 78 13.15 -1.39 15.83
N VAL A 79 12.51 -2.16 14.92
CA VAL A 79 12.75 -3.61 14.76
C VAL A 79 14.18 -3.88 14.27
N PHE A 80 14.62 -3.15 13.25
CA PHE A 80 15.93 -3.38 12.65
C PHE A 80 17.02 -2.48 13.19
N ARG A 81 16.69 -1.51 14.05
CA ARG A 81 17.62 -0.50 14.60
C ARG A 81 18.44 0.20 13.52
N SER A 82 17.84 0.43 12.37
CA SER A 82 18.48 1.00 11.20
C SER A 82 17.51 1.96 10.48
N VAL A 83 17.84 3.24 10.53
CA VAL A 83 17.10 4.28 9.79
C VAL A 83 17.15 4.03 8.28
N VAL A 84 18.28 3.49 7.80
CA VAL A 84 18.48 3.19 6.38
C VAL A 84 17.46 2.15 5.91
N ILE A 85 17.25 1.07 6.68
CA ILE A 85 16.24 0.05 6.35
C ILE A 85 14.85 0.66 6.40
N ALA A 86 14.53 1.49 7.39
CA ALA A 86 13.24 2.14 7.51
C ALA A 86 12.92 3.00 6.27
N VAL A 87 13.87 3.83 5.84
CA VAL A 87 13.71 4.69 4.66
C VAL A 87 13.55 3.86 3.38
N ILE A 88 14.37 2.83 3.19
CA ILE A 88 14.28 1.96 2.01
C ILE A 88 12.92 1.29 1.96
N THR A 89 12.46 0.71 3.06
CA THR A 89 11.16 0.04 3.12
C THR A 89 10.03 1.00 2.79
N ALA A 90 10.05 2.21 3.33
CA ALA A 90 9.05 3.24 3.03
C ALA A 90 9.05 3.64 1.54
N LEU A 91 10.22 3.88 0.95
CA LEU A 91 10.35 4.23 -0.46
C LEU A 91 9.88 3.12 -1.39
N VAL A 92 10.22 1.89 -1.07
CA VAL A 92 9.87 0.71 -1.86
C VAL A 92 8.36 0.46 -1.80
N ASN A 93 7.73 0.60 -0.64
CA ASN A 93 6.28 0.52 -0.49
C ASN A 93 5.57 1.64 -1.25
N LEU A 94 6.11 2.85 -1.22
CA LEU A 94 5.57 3.98 -1.98
C LEU A 94 5.65 3.73 -3.49
N LEU A 95 6.73 3.10 -3.96
CA LEU A 95 6.88 2.70 -5.37
C LEU A 95 5.80 1.68 -5.77
N SER A 96 5.54 0.66 -4.93
CA SER A 96 4.47 -0.32 -5.18
C SER A 96 3.10 0.34 -5.24
N ALA A 97 2.81 1.26 -4.32
CA ALA A 97 1.56 2.01 -4.30
C ALA A 97 1.41 2.88 -5.56
N ALA A 98 2.46 3.59 -5.96
CA ALA A 98 2.45 4.41 -7.16
C ALA A 98 2.23 3.57 -8.44
N ALA A 99 2.83 2.38 -8.53
CA ALA A 99 2.61 1.47 -9.63
C ALA A 99 1.14 0.96 -9.68
N ALA A 100 0.57 0.62 -8.52
CA ALA A 100 -0.83 0.20 -8.42
C ALA A 100 -1.79 1.31 -8.86
N PHE A 101 -1.57 2.54 -8.39
CA PHE A 101 -2.39 3.68 -8.81
C PHE A 101 -2.22 4.00 -10.28
N GLY A 102 -1.00 3.90 -10.82
CA GLY A 102 -0.75 4.03 -12.24
C GLY A 102 -1.59 3.06 -13.07
N VAL A 103 -1.68 1.80 -12.65
CA VAL A 103 -2.51 0.79 -13.33
C VAL A 103 -4.00 1.09 -13.18
N LEU A 104 -4.47 1.48 -11.98
CA LEU A 104 -5.87 1.87 -11.79
C LEU A 104 -6.27 3.01 -12.72
N VAL A 105 -5.46 4.05 -12.81
CA VAL A 105 -5.69 5.18 -13.74
C VAL A 105 -5.69 4.71 -15.20
N LEU A 106 -4.70 3.92 -15.59
CA LEU A 106 -4.59 3.42 -16.97
C LEU A 106 -5.76 2.52 -17.39
N VAL A 107 -6.30 1.72 -16.47
CA VAL A 107 -7.38 0.78 -16.76
C VAL A 107 -8.74 1.46 -16.66
N PHE A 108 -9.03 2.17 -15.58
CA PHE A 108 -10.38 2.64 -15.28
C PHE A 108 -10.69 4.06 -15.77
N GLN A 109 -9.67 4.90 -16.01
CA GLN A 109 -9.89 6.22 -16.60
C GLN A 109 -9.95 6.21 -18.13
N HIS A 110 -9.64 5.07 -18.76
CA HIS A 110 -9.65 4.94 -20.22
C HIS A 110 -10.63 3.83 -20.64
N THR A 111 -11.12 3.94 -21.87
CA THR A 111 -12.16 3.04 -22.41
C THR A 111 -11.61 1.72 -22.98
N TRP A 112 -10.30 1.58 -23.14
CA TRP A 112 -9.68 0.41 -23.80
C TRP A 112 -9.94 -0.92 -23.08
N ALA A 113 -10.08 -0.89 -21.75
CA ALA A 113 -10.28 -2.08 -20.93
C ALA A 113 -11.76 -2.45 -20.72
N GLU A 114 -12.71 -1.59 -21.13
CA GLU A 114 -14.15 -1.80 -20.93
C GLU A 114 -14.64 -3.13 -21.48
N GLY A 115 -14.24 -3.47 -22.71
CA GLY A 115 -14.66 -4.71 -23.37
C GLY A 115 -14.06 -5.97 -22.76
N ILE A 116 -12.89 -5.86 -22.10
CA ILE A 116 -12.19 -6.99 -21.48
C ILE A 116 -12.73 -7.26 -20.09
N LEU A 117 -12.93 -6.20 -19.30
CA LEU A 117 -13.33 -6.31 -17.90
C LEU A 117 -14.86 -6.15 -17.68
N GLY A 118 -15.61 -5.84 -18.73
CA GLY A 118 -17.07 -5.72 -18.68
C GLY A 118 -17.54 -4.63 -17.68
N PHE A 119 -17.01 -3.41 -17.84
CA PHE A 119 -17.42 -2.22 -17.08
C PHE A 119 -17.56 -1.03 -18.04
N HIS A 120 -18.15 0.06 -17.58
CA HIS A 120 -18.12 1.34 -18.28
C HIS A 120 -17.27 2.33 -17.49
N SER A 121 -16.33 2.95 -18.19
CA SER A 121 -15.45 3.94 -17.57
C SER A 121 -16.21 5.23 -17.27
N THR A 122 -16.18 5.66 -16.02
CA THR A 122 -16.70 6.96 -15.60
C THR A 122 -15.69 8.10 -15.83
N GLY A 123 -14.48 7.77 -16.32
CA GLY A 123 -13.38 8.70 -16.48
C GLY A 123 -12.68 9.10 -15.17
N ALA A 124 -13.05 8.46 -14.06
CA ALA A 124 -12.46 8.66 -12.75
C ALA A 124 -12.30 7.32 -12.01
N VAL A 125 -11.39 7.25 -11.05
CA VAL A 125 -11.30 6.17 -10.07
C VAL A 125 -12.17 6.57 -8.88
N ILE A 126 -12.89 5.61 -8.31
CA ILE A 126 -13.78 5.86 -7.16
C ILE A 126 -12.97 6.37 -5.97
N ASN A 127 -13.42 7.45 -5.37
CA ASN A 127 -12.65 8.34 -4.48
C ASN A 127 -12.01 7.69 -3.26
N TRP A 128 -12.65 6.70 -2.64
CA TRP A 128 -12.13 6.05 -1.44
C TRP A 128 -11.16 4.91 -1.74
N ILE A 129 -11.19 4.35 -2.96
CA ILE A 129 -10.39 3.19 -3.37
C ILE A 129 -8.88 3.46 -3.31
N PRO A 130 -8.35 4.60 -3.79
CA PRO A 130 -6.93 4.89 -3.67
C PRO A 130 -6.43 4.87 -2.23
N LEU A 131 -7.14 5.51 -1.31
CA LEU A 131 -6.76 5.55 0.09
C LEU A 131 -6.82 4.18 0.75
N PHE A 132 -7.89 3.42 0.48
CA PHE A 132 -8.05 2.07 1.00
C PHE A 132 -6.96 1.13 0.46
N THR A 133 -6.73 1.14 -0.86
CA THR A 133 -5.66 0.35 -1.51
C THR A 133 -4.30 0.69 -0.94
N PHE A 134 -4.01 1.98 -0.73
CA PHE A 134 -2.77 2.42 -0.10
C PHE A 134 -2.60 1.85 1.31
N ALA A 135 -3.62 1.98 2.16
CA ALA A 135 -3.56 1.51 3.55
C ALA A 135 -3.38 -0.03 3.63
N VAL A 136 -4.16 -0.76 2.83
CA VAL A 136 -4.07 -2.24 2.76
C VAL A 136 -2.72 -2.67 2.22
N LEU A 137 -2.23 -2.06 1.14
CA LEU A 137 -0.94 -2.41 0.55
C LEU A 137 0.21 -2.18 1.54
N PHE A 138 0.22 -1.04 2.25
CA PHE A 138 1.25 -0.77 3.25
C PHE A 138 1.23 -1.80 4.38
N GLY A 139 0.04 -2.17 4.88
CA GLY A 139 -0.09 -3.21 5.92
C GLY A 139 0.42 -4.57 5.44
N LEU A 140 -0.08 -5.04 4.30
CA LEU A 140 0.33 -6.32 3.71
C LEU A 140 1.82 -6.38 3.38
N SER A 141 2.35 -5.32 2.77
CA SER A 141 3.75 -5.27 2.35
C SER A 141 4.70 -5.27 3.55
N MET A 142 4.32 -4.59 4.64
CA MET A 142 5.14 -4.49 5.84
C MET A 142 5.47 -5.85 6.46
N ASP A 143 4.47 -6.71 6.60
CA ASP A 143 4.64 -8.03 7.21
C ASP A 143 5.67 -8.87 6.46
N TYR A 144 5.63 -8.84 5.14
CA TYR A 144 6.59 -9.57 4.32
C TYR A 144 7.98 -8.93 4.33
N HIS A 145 8.09 -7.60 4.41
CA HIS A 145 9.38 -6.94 4.53
C HIS A 145 10.08 -7.34 5.83
N VAL A 146 9.36 -7.35 6.95
CA VAL A 146 9.89 -7.82 8.24
C VAL A 146 10.41 -9.26 8.10
N PHE A 147 9.65 -10.13 7.45
CA PHE A 147 10.00 -11.53 7.27
C PHE A 147 11.28 -11.71 6.42
N VAL A 148 11.37 -11.07 5.27
CA VAL A 148 12.56 -11.14 4.42
C VAL A 148 13.78 -10.53 5.10
N LEU A 149 13.64 -9.33 5.67
CA LEU A 149 14.73 -8.62 6.30
C LEU A 149 15.24 -9.32 7.56
N SER A 150 14.39 -10.03 8.31
CA SER A 150 14.83 -10.82 9.48
C SER A 150 15.74 -11.97 9.08
N HIS A 151 15.42 -12.67 7.97
CA HIS A 151 16.31 -13.72 7.44
C HIS A 151 17.65 -13.17 6.91
N VAL A 152 17.61 -12.02 6.23
CA VAL A 152 18.83 -11.34 5.79
C VAL A 152 19.70 -10.93 6.98
N ARG A 153 19.08 -10.39 8.02
CA ARG A 153 19.78 -10.00 9.25
C ARG A 153 20.37 -11.19 9.96
N GLU A 154 19.64 -12.28 10.14
CA GLU A 154 20.13 -13.52 10.72
C GLU A 154 21.35 -14.07 9.96
N ALA A 155 21.29 -14.07 8.62
CA ALA A 155 22.42 -14.48 7.79
C ALA A 155 23.63 -13.55 7.96
N ALA A 156 23.43 -12.24 8.10
CA ALA A 156 24.49 -11.28 8.34
C ALA A 156 25.10 -11.45 9.76
N GLU A 157 24.29 -11.76 10.77
CA GLU A 157 24.75 -12.03 12.14
C GLU A 157 25.60 -13.33 12.22
N ARG A 158 25.33 -14.31 11.35
CA ARG A 158 26.17 -15.52 11.18
C ARG A 158 27.53 -15.25 10.50
N GLY A 159 27.80 -14.01 10.12
CA GLY A 159 29.09 -13.59 9.56
C GLY A 159 29.20 -13.65 8.05
N LEU A 160 28.10 -13.90 7.31
CA LEU A 160 28.11 -13.87 5.86
C LEU A 160 28.39 -12.45 5.34
N SER A 161 29.00 -12.38 4.14
CA SER A 161 29.16 -11.10 3.45
C SER A 161 27.81 -10.47 3.13
N PRO A 162 27.67 -9.14 3.02
CA PRO A 162 26.38 -8.51 2.77
C PRO A 162 25.63 -9.09 1.55
N ARG A 163 26.34 -9.38 0.46
CA ARG A 163 25.75 -10.00 -0.74
C ARG A 163 25.27 -11.43 -0.48
N ALA A 164 26.03 -12.22 0.25
CA ALA A 164 25.66 -13.59 0.59
C ALA A 164 24.47 -13.62 1.56
N ALA A 165 24.46 -12.73 2.56
CA ALA A 165 23.35 -12.59 3.51
C ALA A 165 22.04 -12.21 2.83
N VAL A 166 22.06 -11.24 1.92
CA VAL A 166 20.89 -10.85 1.12
C VAL A 166 20.38 -12.01 0.27
N ARG A 167 21.29 -12.68 -0.46
CA ARG A 167 20.94 -13.85 -1.28
C ARG A 167 20.30 -14.96 -0.45
N GLU A 168 20.89 -15.30 0.68
CA GLU A 168 20.39 -16.37 1.54
C GLU A 168 19.05 -16.02 2.17
N GLY A 169 18.88 -14.78 2.67
CA GLY A 169 17.61 -14.32 3.22
C GLY A 169 16.47 -14.37 2.22
N ILE A 170 16.72 -13.96 0.97
CA ILE A 170 15.72 -14.03 -0.10
C ILE A 170 15.39 -15.48 -0.46
N VAL A 171 16.38 -16.33 -0.67
CA VAL A 171 16.15 -17.74 -1.02
C VAL A 171 15.33 -18.46 0.06
N ARG A 172 15.64 -18.22 1.34
CA ARG A 172 14.90 -18.82 2.46
C ARG A 172 13.45 -18.32 2.55
N SER A 173 13.21 -17.06 2.25
CA SER A 173 11.88 -16.45 2.33
C SER A 173 11.04 -16.64 1.05
N ALA A 174 11.67 -16.94 -0.09
CA ALA A 174 11.03 -16.94 -1.39
C ALA A 174 9.80 -17.84 -1.47
N GLY A 175 9.88 -19.07 -0.98
CA GLY A 175 8.77 -20.02 -1.01
C GLY A 175 7.52 -19.49 -0.28
N THR A 176 7.70 -19.02 0.95
CA THR A 176 6.60 -18.48 1.77
C THR A 176 6.02 -17.20 1.16
N VAL A 177 6.88 -16.29 0.71
CA VAL A 177 6.44 -15.02 0.12
C VAL A 177 5.70 -15.25 -1.20
N THR A 178 6.22 -16.15 -2.05
CA THR A 178 5.57 -16.45 -3.35
C THR A 178 4.23 -17.13 -3.16
N SER A 179 4.13 -18.13 -2.28
CA SER A 179 2.86 -18.82 -2.02
C SER A 179 1.80 -17.86 -1.47
N ALA A 180 2.17 -17.00 -0.54
CA ALA A 180 1.26 -16.00 0.00
C ALA A 180 0.86 -14.95 -1.06
N ALA A 181 1.78 -14.50 -1.90
CA ALA A 181 1.47 -13.59 -2.99
C ALA A 181 0.49 -14.22 -4.00
N VAL A 182 0.70 -15.49 -4.36
CA VAL A 182 -0.24 -16.21 -5.26
C VAL A 182 -1.64 -16.29 -4.66
N VAL A 183 -1.77 -16.62 -3.38
CA VAL A 183 -3.08 -16.67 -2.71
C VAL A 183 -3.74 -15.30 -2.73
N MET A 184 -3.02 -14.24 -2.36
CA MET A 184 -3.58 -12.89 -2.33
C MET A 184 -3.98 -12.39 -3.71
N VAL A 185 -3.12 -12.56 -4.71
CA VAL A 185 -3.43 -12.18 -6.09
C VAL A 185 -4.67 -12.94 -6.57
N SER A 186 -4.80 -14.22 -6.25
CA SER A 186 -5.97 -15.02 -6.62
C SER A 186 -7.25 -14.50 -5.97
N VAL A 187 -7.22 -14.16 -4.69
CA VAL A 187 -8.36 -13.59 -3.96
C VAL A 187 -8.78 -12.24 -4.56
N PHE A 188 -7.82 -11.36 -4.79
CA PHE A 188 -8.11 -10.05 -5.38
C PHE A 188 -8.54 -10.14 -6.85
N ALA A 189 -8.03 -11.11 -7.61
CA ALA A 189 -8.50 -11.39 -8.97
C ALA A 189 -9.97 -11.83 -9.00
N ILE A 190 -10.44 -12.55 -7.98
CA ILE A 190 -11.87 -12.88 -7.84
C ILE A 190 -12.69 -11.60 -7.65
N PHE A 191 -12.24 -10.65 -6.82
CA PHE A 191 -12.93 -9.36 -6.68
C PHE A 191 -12.98 -8.59 -8.00
N ALA A 192 -11.89 -8.61 -8.78
CA ALA A 192 -11.86 -8.01 -10.11
C ALA A 192 -12.85 -8.66 -11.11
N SER A 193 -13.31 -9.89 -10.86
CA SER A 193 -14.30 -10.58 -11.68
C SER A 193 -15.74 -10.29 -11.31
N LEU A 194 -16.01 -9.60 -10.20
CA LEU A 194 -17.36 -9.25 -9.76
C LEU A 194 -17.98 -8.18 -10.71
N HIS A 195 -19.31 -8.06 -10.69
CA HIS A 195 -20.03 -7.13 -11.54
C HIS A 195 -19.99 -5.67 -11.08
N MET A 196 -19.68 -5.42 -9.80
CA MET A 196 -19.59 -4.07 -9.23
C MET A 196 -18.26 -3.41 -9.63
N VAL A 197 -18.32 -2.22 -10.18
CA VAL A 197 -17.12 -1.46 -10.62
C VAL A 197 -16.16 -1.23 -9.47
N GLU A 198 -16.67 -0.86 -8.31
CA GLU A 198 -15.90 -0.67 -7.07
C GLU A 198 -15.07 -1.90 -6.70
N MET A 199 -15.69 -3.09 -6.77
CA MET A 199 -14.98 -4.34 -6.47
C MET A 199 -13.95 -4.69 -7.54
N LYS A 200 -14.21 -4.34 -8.80
CA LYS A 200 -13.24 -4.50 -9.90
C LYS A 200 -12.02 -3.60 -9.71
N GLU A 201 -12.25 -2.32 -9.40
CA GLU A 201 -11.18 -1.37 -9.12
C GLU A 201 -10.32 -1.82 -7.95
N LEU A 202 -10.98 -2.16 -6.83
CA LEU A 202 -10.31 -2.63 -5.62
C LEU A 202 -9.52 -3.92 -5.87
N GLY A 203 -10.17 -4.90 -6.49
CA GLY A 203 -9.57 -6.21 -6.78
C GLY A 203 -8.38 -6.11 -7.72
N LEU A 204 -8.54 -5.40 -8.84
CA LEU A 204 -7.44 -5.22 -9.80
C LEU A 204 -6.30 -4.40 -9.18
N GLY A 205 -6.61 -3.31 -8.49
CA GLY A 205 -5.62 -2.47 -7.84
C GLY A 205 -4.77 -3.24 -6.85
N LEU A 206 -5.40 -4.00 -5.95
CA LEU A 206 -4.69 -4.81 -4.96
C LEU A 206 -3.96 -6.00 -5.58
N ALA A 207 -4.54 -6.69 -6.56
CA ALA A 207 -3.87 -7.79 -7.25
C ALA A 207 -2.58 -7.34 -7.92
N VAL A 208 -2.63 -6.23 -8.67
CA VAL A 208 -1.47 -5.64 -9.34
C VAL A 208 -0.45 -5.15 -8.31
N ALA A 209 -0.91 -4.47 -7.26
CA ALA A 209 -0.05 -3.97 -6.19
C ALA A 209 0.77 -5.10 -5.56
N VAL A 210 0.11 -6.20 -5.16
CA VAL A 210 0.77 -7.37 -4.57
C VAL A 210 1.70 -8.06 -5.56
N LEU A 211 1.31 -8.15 -6.83
CA LEU A 211 2.14 -8.76 -7.87
C LEU A 211 3.41 -7.93 -8.10
N VAL A 212 3.29 -6.61 -8.26
CA VAL A 212 4.43 -5.70 -8.42
C VAL A 212 5.33 -5.75 -7.19
N ASP A 213 4.75 -5.74 -5.99
CA ASP A 213 5.50 -5.83 -4.74
C ASP A 213 6.28 -7.16 -4.66
N ALA A 214 5.64 -8.28 -4.93
CA ALA A 214 6.28 -9.60 -4.83
C ALA A 214 7.38 -9.81 -5.90
N VAL A 215 7.12 -9.43 -7.15
CA VAL A 215 8.01 -9.71 -8.29
C VAL A 215 9.07 -8.61 -8.45
N VAL A 216 8.65 -7.36 -8.59
CA VAL A 216 9.58 -6.27 -8.92
C VAL A 216 10.30 -5.79 -7.67
N VAL A 217 9.52 -5.46 -6.65
CA VAL A 217 10.07 -4.83 -5.45
C VAL A 217 10.95 -5.80 -4.67
N ARG A 218 10.45 -6.97 -4.35
CA ARG A 218 11.20 -7.97 -3.54
C ARG A 218 12.16 -8.78 -4.35
N GLY A 219 11.81 -9.09 -5.61
CA GLY A 219 12.68 -9.87 -6.48
C GLY A 219 13.88 -9.09 -7.00
N ILE A 220 13.74 -7.77 -7.23
CA ILE A 220 14.74 -6.95 -7.90
C ILE A 220 15.19 -5.75 -7.07
N VAL A 221 14.25 -4.89 -6.66
CA VAL A 221 14.57 -3.58 -6.07
C VAL A 221 15.19 -3.73 -4.68
N LEU A 222 14.53 -4.47 -3.80
CA LEU A 222 14.99 -4.66 -2.42
C LEU A 222 16.37 -5.33 -2.33
N PRO A 223 16.64 -6.46 -3.05
CA PRO A 223 17.98 -7.05 -3.05
C PRO A 223 19.05 -6.11 -3.57
N SER A 224 18.74 -5.38 -4.64
CA SER A 224 19.67 -4.43 -5.26
C SER A 224 20.04 -3.30 -4.30
N LEU A 225 19.05 -2.71 -3.64
CA LEU A 225 19.26 -1.66 -2.64
C LEU A 225 20.05 -2.15 -1.42
N LEU A 226 19.71 -3.33 -0.89
CA LEU A 226 20.41 -3.91 0.26
C LEU A 226 21.87 -4.26 -0.07
N THR A 227 22.14 -4.74 -1.30
CA THR A 227 23.53 -5.03 -1.73
C THR A 227 24.34 -3.78 -1.94
N LEU A 228 23.75 -2.71 -2.49
CA LEU A 228 24.42 -1.42 -2.68
C LEU A 228 24.77 -0.76 -1.34
N LEU A 229 23.89 -0.82 -0.37
CA LEU A 229 24.11 -0.24 0.96
C LEU A 229 25.05 -1.07 1.83
N GLY A 230 25.17 -2.37 1.57
CA GLY A 230 26.12 -3.25 2.21
C GLY A 230 26.09 -3.18 3.74
N LYS A 231 27.24 -2.81 4.34
CA LYS A 231 27.38 -2.72 5.81
C LYS A 231 26.55 -1.61 6.47
N ARG A 232 26.08 -0.62 5.72
CA ARG A 232 25.24 0.48 6.23
C ARG A 232 23.82 0.03 6.54
N ALA A 233 23.32 -0.98 5.83
CA ALA A 233 21.98 -1.53 6.07
C ALA A 233 21.95 -2.33 7.39
N PHE A 234 23.03 -3.05 7.68
CA PHE A 234 23.12 -3.89 8.90
C PHE A 234 24.38 -3.52 9.69
N PRO A 235 24.33 -2.53 10.58
CA PRO A 235 25.44 -2.20 11.46
C PRO A 235 25.75 -3.42 12.35
N LYS A 236 27.02 -3.81 12.37
CA LYS A 236 27.49 -4.92 13.23
C LYS A 236 27.15 -4.59 14.70
N ARG A 237 26.43 -5.48 15.37
CA ARG A 237 26.38 -5.45 16.82
C ARG A 237 27.82 -5.64 17.36
N PRO A 238 28.28 -4.84 18.33
CA PRO A 238 29.47 -5.20 19.08
C PRO A 238 29.19 -6.59 19.65
N ARG A 239 30.05 -7.55 19.36
CA ARG A 239 30.05 -8.84 20.07
C ARG A 239 30.19 -8.51 21.55
N THR A 240 29.12 -8.68 22.30
CA THR A 240 29.25 -8.72 23.78
C THR A 240 30.18 -9.87 24.10
N ALA A 241 31.23 -9.57 24.84
CA ALA A 241 32.35 -10.47 25.20
C ALA A 241 31.95 -11.68 26.07
N ALA A 242 30.69 -12.10 26.06
CA ALA A 242 30.13 -13.17 26.88
C ALA A 242 30.04 -14.54 26.20
N GLU A 243 30.42 -14.63 24.92
CA GLU A 243 30.59 -15.93 24.25
C GLU A 243 32.08 -16.21 23.98
N SER A 244 32.85 -16.30 25.06
CA SER A 244 34.09 -17.05 25.03
C SER A 244 33.72 -18.52 24.74
N PRO A 245 34.35 -19.18 23.77
CA PRO A 245 34.15 -20.60 23.60
C PRO A 245 34.45 -21.28 24.94
N VAL A 246 33.49 -22.02 25.46
CA VAL A 246 33.71 -22.94 26.56
C VAL A 246 34.92 -23.76 26.15
N SER A 247 36.03 -23.54 26.84
CA SER A 247 37.22 -24.33 26.67
C SER A 247 36.84 -25.77 27.02
N GLU A 248 36.85 -26.60 26.00
CA GLU A 248 36.71 -28.04 26.08
C GLU A 248 37.67 -28.54 27.19
N PRO A 249 37.20 -29.19 28.25
CA PRO A 249 38.08 -29.70 29.25
C PRO A 249 39.02 -30.73 28.57
N ALA A 250 40.29 -30.40 28.57
CA ALA A 250 41.33 -31.31 28.13
C ALA A 250 41.18 -32.65 28.88
N LEU A 251 40.77 -33.68 28.17
CA LEU A 251 40.89 -35.06 28.60
C LEU A 251 42.40 -35.41 28.63
N ALA A 252 43.06 -34.90 29.64
CA ALA A 252 44.39 -35.32 29.95
C ALA A 252 44.34 -36.60 30.79
N GLY A 253 44.73 -37.68 30.17
CA GLY A 253 45.51 -38.72 30.84
C GLY A 253 44.76 -39.69 31.75
N VAL A 254 44.33 -40.79 31.19
CA VAL A 254 44.43 -42.09 31.91
C VAL A 254 45.06 -43.09 30.95
N THR A 255 46.38 -43.03 30.88
CA THR A 255 47.20 -44.21 30.58
C THR A 255 47.94 -44.55 31.86
N GLY A 256 47.75 -45.76 32.34
CA GLY A 256 48.63 -46.31 33.38
C GLY A 256 48.03 -47.45 34.19
N GLN A 257 48.48 -48.64 33.79
CA GLN A 257 48.52 -49.89 34.53
C GLN A 257 47.34 -50.81 34.49
#